data_e4027d26597dbc0273ce3a3f6fab2ad3
#
_entry.id   e4027d26597dbc0273ce3a3f6fab2ad3
#
_cell.length_a   1.000
_cell.length_b   1.000
_cell.length_c   1.000
_cell.angle_alpha   90.00
_cell.angle_beta   90.00
_cell.angle_gamma   90.00
#
_symmetry.space_group_name_H-M   'P 1'
#
loop_
_entity.id
_entity.type
_entity.pdbx_description
1 polymer ?
#
loop_
_entity_poly.entity_id
_entity_poly.type
_entity_poly.pdbx_seq_one_letter_code
_entity_poly.pdbx_strand_id
1 'polypeptide(L)'
;MSMDHALACASSLVPCQEVVEEPLLNSLLSIKQGLNMFIIEDKGGAIAIMCASLFFLGTWPAVLTLLERRGRLPQHTYLDYSITNLLAAVLIALTFGQLGDAKHNMPNFFTQLSQDNWPSVMFAMAGGVVLSVGNLSTQYAWAYVGLSVTEVISSSMVVVIGTTLNYFLDNRINKAEILFTGVACFLVAVILGSAVHASNAADNEXKLSESTNT
;
A
#
# COMPACT_ATOMS: atom_id res chain seq x y z
N MET A 1 -18.33 -26.02 24.97
CA MET A 1 -18.44 -27.26 24.20
C MET A 1 -19.15 -28.28 25.07
N SER A 2 -20.39 -28.60 24.74
CA SER A 2 -21.27 -29.45 25.58
C SER A 2 -20.82 -30.91 25.53
N MET A 3 -20.97 -31.61 26.64
CA MET A 3 -20.61 -33.03 26.81
C MET A 3 -21.37 -33.93 25.82
N ASP A 4 -22.47 -33.46 25.26
CA ASP A 4 -23.29 -34.19 24.30
C ASP A 4 -22.60 -34.30 22.92
N HIS A 5 -21.75 -33.31 22.55
CA HIS A 5 -20.97 -33.37 21.30
C HIS A 5 -19.82 -34.37 21.35
N ALA A 6 -19.25 -34.58 22.55
CA ALA A 6 -18.15 -35.57 22.73
C ALA A 6 -18.67 -37.00 22.62
N LEU A 7 -19.93 -37.26 23.01
CA LEU A 7 -20.53 -38.57 22.89
C LEU A 7 -20.99 -38.92 21.48
N ALA A 8 -21.37 -37.92 20.67
CA ALA A 8 -21.76 -38.12 19.27
C ALA A 8 -20.56 -38.51 18.39
N CYS A 9 -19.38 -37.97 18.72
CA CYS A 9 -18.13 -38.29 17.99
C CYS A 9 -17.61 -39.71 18.24
N ALA A 10 -17.97 -40.30 19.38
CA ALA A 10 -17.51 -41.63 19.74
C ALA A 10 -18.31 -42.79 19.10
N SER A 11 -19.46 -42.48 18.50
CA SER A 11 -20.37 -43.51 17.97
C SER A 11 -20.41 -43.56 16.42
N SER A 12 -19.75 -42.64 15.71
CA SER A 12 -19.72 -42.65 14.24
C SER A 12 -18.28 -42.82 13.76
N LEU A 13 -18.10 -43.69 12.79
CA LEU A 13 -16.80 -43.96 12.12
C LEU A 13 -16.34 -42.81 11.21
N VAL A 14 -16.95 -41.64 11.31
CA VAL A 14 -16.56 -40.44 10.54
C VAL A 14 -15.55 -39.66 11.39
N PRO A 15 -14.36 -39.35 10.88
CA PRO A 15 -13.37 -38.59 11.63
C PRO A 15 -13.91 -37.18 11.97
N CYS A 16 -13.75 -36.78 13.22
CA CYS A 16 -14.20 -35.49 13.75
C CYS A 16 -13.68 -34.27 12.97
N GLN A 17 -12.67 -34.47 12.16
CA GLN A 17 -12.07 -33.44 11.32
C GLN A 17 -13.02 -33.00 10.21
N GLU A 18 -13.83 -33.91 9.67
CA GLU A 18 -14.75 -33.63 8.56
C GLU A 18 -15.95 -32.77 8.97
N VAL A 19 -16.38 -32.87 10.24
CA VAL A 19 -17.58 -32.16 10.75
C VAL A 19 -17.31 -30.66 10.97
N VAL A 20 -16.05 -30.29 11.24
CA VAL A 20 -15.68 -28.88 11.49
C VAL A 20 -15.29 -28.16 10.18
N GLU A 21 -14.81 -28.90 9.18
CA GLU A 21 -14.37 -28.33 7.88
C GLU A 21 -15.54 -27.87 7.01
N GLU A 22 -16.67 -28.61 7.01
CA GLU A 22 -17.82 -28.27 6.15
C GLU A 22 -18.42 -26.89 6.39
N PRO A 23 -18.77 -26.48 7.63
CA PRO A 23 -19.34 -25.16 7.83
C PRO A 23 -18.31 -24.03 7.56
N LEU A 24 -17.04 -24.27 7.87
CA LEU A 24 -15.98 -23.31 7.56
C LEU A 24 -15.81 -23.18 6.05
N LEU A 25 -15.77 -24.31 5.34
CA LEU A 25 -15.67 -24.33 3.87
C LEU A 25 -16.85 -23.63 3.21
N ASN A 26 -18.07 -23.88 3.71
CA ASN A 26 -19.27 -23.23 3.17
C ASN A 26 -19.27 -21.73 3.44
N SER A 27 -18.75 -21.28 4.60
CA SER A 27 -18.59 -19.88 4.91
C SER A 27 -17.57 -19.22 3.98
N LEU A 28 -16.44 -19.88 3.74
CA LEU A 28 -15.41 -19.38 2.81
C LEU A 28 -15.93 -19.31 1.38
N LEU A 29 -16.71 -20.31 0.94
CA LEU A 29 -17.32 -20.31 -0.39
C LEU A 29 -18.34 -19.17 -0.53
N SER A 30 -19.11 -18.92 0.51
CA SER A 30 -20.08 -17.82 0.53
C SER A 30 -19.37 -16.46 0.47
N ILE A 31 -18.28 -16.30 1.22
CA ILE A 31 -17.44 -15.09 1.19
C ILE A 31 -16.84 -14.92 -0.21
N LYS A 32 -16.29 -15.97 -0.79
CA LYS A 32 -15.70 -15.94 -2.14
C LYS A 32 -16.74 -15.54 -3.18
N GLN A 33 -17.95 -16.07 -3.08
CA GLN A 33 -19.04 -15.75 -4.00
C GLN A 33 -19.49 -14.29 -3.86
N GLY A 34 -19.54 -13.78 -2.62
CA GLY A 34 -19.83 -12.38 -2.34
C GLY A 34 -18.74 -11.44 -2.86
N LEU A 35 -17.48 -11.85 -2.70
CA LEU A 35 -16.34 -11.05 -3.17
C LEU A 35 -16.26 -10.96 -4.70
N ASN A 36 -16.69 -11.99 -5.42
CA ASN A 36 -16.72 -11.97 -6.88
C ASN A 36 -17.62 -10.84 -7.44
N MET A 37 -18.61 -10.40 -6.66
CA MET A 37 -19.47 -9.26 -7.06
C MET A 37 -18.71 -7.94 -7.08
N PHE A 38 -17.57 -7.86 -6.40
CA PHE A 38 -16.74 -6.64 -6.32
C PHE A 38 -15.60 -6.64 -7.34
N ILE A 39 -15.47 -7.69 -8.14
CA ILE A 39 -14.46 -7.72 -9.20
C ILE A 39 -14.96 -6.85 -10.37
N ILE A 40 -14.17 -5.83 -10.68
CA ILE A 40 -14.47 -4.89 -11.75
C ILE A 40 -13.68 -5.33 -12.99
N GLU A 41 -14.39 -5.77 -14.01
CA GLU A 41 -13.80 -6.27 -15.26
C GLU A 41 -13.80 -5.21 -16.38
N ASP A 42 -14.59 -4.13 -16.22
CA ASP A 42 -14.65 -3.09 -17.24
C ASP A 42 -13.58 -2.02 -17.02
N LYS A 43 -13.10 -1.43 -18.11
CA LYS A 43 -12.03 -0.42 -18.09
C LYS A 43 -12.45 0.86 -17.36
N GLY A 44 -13.73 1.25 -17.48
CA GLY A 44 -14.24 2.46 -16.82
C GLY A 44 -14.21 2.34 -15.31
N GLY A 45 -14.70 1.20 -14.79
CA GLY A 45 -14.67 0.91 -13.36
C GLY A 45 -13.24 0.85 -12.81
N ALA A 46 -12.32 0.22 -13.56
CA ALA A 46 -10.92 0.15 -13.16
C ALA A 46 -10.29 1.54 -13.04
N ILE A 47 -10.57 2.43 -14.01
CA ILE A 47 -10.07 3.83 -13.99
C ILE A 47 -10.68 4.58 -12.79
N ALA A 48 -11.97 4.40 -12.53
CA ALA A 48 -12.63 5.06 -11.40
C ALA A 48 -12.01 4.66 -10.06
N ILE A 49 -11.76 3.35 -9.86
CA ILE A 49 -11.11 2.85 -8.64
C ILE A 49 -9.67 3.36 -8.54
N MET A 50 -8.94 3.40 -9.65
CA MET A 50 -7.58 3.94 -9.69
C MET A 50 -7.57 5.42 -9.26
N CYS A 51 -8.50 6.22 -9.76
CA CYS A 51 -8.62 7.64 -9.37
C CYS A 51 -8.97 7.78 -7.89
N ALA A 52 -9.88 6.95 -7.37
CA ALA A 52 -10.22 6.94 -5.95
C ALA A 52 -9.01 6.55 -5.09
N SER A 53 -8.24 5.55 -5.52
CA SER A 53 -7.01 5.12 -4.83
C SER A 53 -5.98 6.24 -4.80
N LEU A 54 -5.80 6.94 -5.92
CA LEU A 54 -4.89 8.10 -6.00
C LEU A 54 -5.31 9.22 -5.06
N PHE A 55 -6.62 9.46 -4.93
CA PHE A 55 -7.13 10.45 -3.98
C PHE A 55 -6.75 10.09 -2.54
N PHE A 56 -6.97 8.84 -2.13
CA PHE A 56 -6.61 8.39 -0.79
C PHE A 56 -5.08 8.37 -0.59
N LEU A 57 -4.34 7.95 -1.62
CA LEU A 57 -2.88 7.93 -1.58
C LEU A 57 -2.29 9.34 -1.43
N GLY A 58 -2.94 10.35 -2.05
CA GLY A 58 -2.49 11.74 -1.96
C GLY A 58 -2.88 12.42 -0.65
N THR A 59 -3.96 11.98 0.00
CA THR A 59 -4.44 12.64 1.24
C THR A 59 -3.82 12.11 2.52
N TRP A 60 -3.38 10.83 2.55
CA TRP A 60 -2.90 10.24 3.80
C TRP A 60 -1.65 10.95 4.38
N PRO A 61 -0.66 11.43 3.58
CA PRO A 61 0.48 12.15 4.17
C PRO A 61 0.06 13.45 4.86
N ALA A 62 -0.92 14.15 4.28
CA ALA A 62 -1.45 15.40 4.86
C ALA A 62 -2.13 15.13 6.22
N VAL A 63 -2.88 14.02 6.32
CA VAL A 63 -3.53 13.62 7.59
C VAL A 63 -2.48 13.29 8.66
N LEU A 64 -1.44 12.53 8.31
CA LEU A 64 -0.37 12.19 9.26
C LEU A 64 0.39 13.43 9.72
N THR A 65 0.72 14.35 8.79
CA THR A 65 1.40 15.61 9.13
C THR A 65 0.54 16.48 10.04
N LEU A 66 -0.80 16.46 9.85
CA LEU A 66 -1.73 17.19 10.72
C LEU A 66 -1.65 16.66 12.16
N LEU A 67 -1.54 15.34 12.34
CA LEU A 67 -1.38 14.74 13.66
C LEU A 67 -0.07 15.19 14.35
N GLU A 68 1.01 15.26 13.58
CA GLU A 68 2.32 15.73 14.07
C GLU A 68 2.26 17.20 14.49
N ARG A 69 1.58 18.04 13.70
CA ARG A 69 1.37 19.45 14.04
C ARG A 69 0.57 19.66 15.32
N ARG A 70 -0.23 18.66 15.72
CA ARG A 70 -0.95 18.65 17.00
C ARG A 70 -0.09 18.16 18.17
N GLY A 71 1.23 17.98 17.95
CA GLY A 71 2.17 17.60 18.98
C GLY A 71 2.44 16.12 19.13
N ARG A 72 1.96 15.31 18.17
CA ARG A 72 2.21 13.87 18.20
C ARG A 72 3.60 13.58 17.65
N LEU A 73 4.33 12.68 18.30
CA LEU A 73 5.69 12.30 17.87
C LEU A 73 5.63 11.43 16.60
N PRO A 74 6.51 11.66 15.61
CA PRO A 74 6.50 10.88 14.36
C PRO A 74 6.55 9.37 14.56
N GLN A 75 7.35 8.90 15.52
CA GLN A 75 7.47 7.47 15.79
C GLN A 75 6.16 6.84 16.28
N HIS A 76 5.36 7.57 17.07
CA HIS A 76 4.05 7.07 17.54
C HIS A 76 3.05 7.01 16.38
N THR A 77 3.04 8.03 15.54
CA THR A 77 2.18 8.08 14.35
C THR A 77 2.53 6.93 13.41
N TYR A 78 3.83 6.69 13.19
CA TYR A 78 4.29 5.61 12.33
C TYR A 78 3.98 4.22 12.90
N LEU A 79 4.07 4.06 14.22
CA LEU A 79 3.73 2.78 14.87
C LEU A 79 2.25 2.43 14.64
N ASP A 80 1.34 3.40 14.89
CA ASP A 80 -0.09 3.18 14.66
C ASP A 80 -0.39 2.86 13.19
N TYR A 81 0.26 3.58 12.27
CA TYR A 81 0.15 3.35 10.83
C TYR A 81 0.60 1.93 10.47
N SER A 82 1.72 1.47 11.04
CA SER A 82 2.29 0.14 10.76
C SER A 82 1.37 -0.97 11.27
N ILE A 83 0.82 -0.81 12.47
CA ILE A 83 -0.13 -1.78 13.05
C ILE A 83 -1.40 -1.85 12.19
N THR A 84 -1.93 -0.69 11.79
CA THR A 84 -3.13 -0.63 10.94
C THR A 84 -2.88 -1.28 9.58
N ASN A 85 -1.72 -1.03 8.98
CA ASN A 85 -1.31 -1.66 7.72
C ASN A 85 -1.22 -3.18 7.85
N LEU A 86 -0.64 -3.68 8.94
CA LEU A 86 -0.56 -5.12 9.18
C LEU A 86 -1.95 -5.74 9.29
N LEU A 87 -2.85 -5.11 10.06
CA LEU A 87 -4.23 -5.59 10.21
C LEU A 87 -4.96 -5.57 8.86
N ALA A 88 -4.80 -4.50 8.09
CA ALA A 88 -5.41 -4.38 6.76
C ALA A 88 -4.87 -5.46 5.81
N ALA A 89 -3.55 -5.71 5.83
CA ALA A 89 -2.92 -6.73 5.00
C ALA A 89 -3.45 -8.13 5.33
N VAL A 90 -3.59 -8.43 6.64
CA VAL A 90 -4.14 -9.73 7.09
C VAL A 90 -5.60 -9.87 6.62
N LEU A 91 -6.41 -8.83 6.82
CA LEU A 91 -7.81 -8.86 6.39
C LEU A 91 -7.92 -9.05 4.87
N ILE A 92 -7.11 -8.34 4.09
CA ILE A 92 -7.08 -8.46 2.62
C ILE A 92 -6.65 -9.88 2.21
N ALA A 93 -5.62 -10.42 2.85
CA ALA A 93 -5.13 -11.78 2.54
C ALA A 93 -6.20 -12.84 2.83
N LEU A 94 -6.93 -12.69 3.94
CA LEU A 94 -7.98 -13.65 4.34
C LEU A 94 -9.29 -13.48 3.55
N THR A 95 -9.55 -12.31 2.97
CA THR A 95 -10.77 -12.04 2.19
C THR A 95 -10.45 -12.02 0.69
N PHE A 96 -9.94 -10.93 0.17
CA PHE A 96 -9.65 -10.75 -1.26
C PHE A 96 -8.54 -11.69 -1.76
N GLY A 97 -7.62 -12.10 -0.89
CA GLY A 97 -6.59 -13.07 -1.23
C GLY A 97 -7.12 -14.46 -1.59
N GLN A 98 -8.38 -14.75 -1.26
CA GLN A 98 -9.03 -16.00 -1.66
C GLN A 98 -9.54 -15.98 -3.10
N LEU A 99 -9.62 -14.80 -3.71
CA LEU A 99 -9.97 -14.67 -5.12
C LEU A 99 -8.80 -15.17 -5.97
N GLY A 100 -9.10 -16.10 -6.83
CA GLY A 100 -8.08 -16.69 -7.70
C GLY A 100 -8.58 -18.01 -8.28
N ASP A 101 -8.17 -18.28 -9.48
CA ASP A 101 -8.51 -19.51 -10.18
C ASP A 101 -7.22 -20.16 -10.69
N ALA A 102 -6.88 -21.30 -10.09
CA ALA A 102 -5.68 -22.06 -10.45
C ALA A 102 -5.73 -22.52 -11.93
N LYS A 103 -6.93 -22.66 -12.48
CA LYS A 103 -7.11 -23.05 -13.90
C LYS A 103 -6.66 -21.96 -14.87
N HIS A 104 -6.68 -20.69 -14.44
CA HIS A 104 -6.25 -19.55 -15.23
C HIS A 104 -4.89 -18.98 -14.79
N ASN A 105 -4.06 -19.80 -14.13
CA ASN A 105 -2.74 -19.41 -13.60
C ASN A 105 -2.81 -18.20 -12.65
N MET A 106 -3.92 -18.07 -11.93
CA MET A 106 -4.11 -17.03 -10.91
C MET A 106 -4.41 -17.70 -9.56
N PRO A 107 -3.41 -18.38 -8.94
CA PRO A 107 -3.66 -19.10 -7.70
C PRO A 107 -4.01 -18.12 -6.56
N ASN A 108 -4.86 -18.56 -5.65
CA ASN A 108 -5.22 -17.76 -4.48
C ASN A 108 -4.04 -17.68 -3.49
N PHE A 109 -4.17 -16.81 -2.48
CA PHE A 109 -3.11 -16.51 -1.51
C PHE A 109 -2.58 -17.78 -0.83
N PHE A 110 -3.47 -18.66 -0.35
CA PHE A 110 -3.03 -19.88 0.35
C PHE A 110 -2.34 -20.87 -0.58
N THR A 111 -2.81 -20.97 -1.82
CA THR A 111 -2.14 -21.82 -2.82
C THR A 111 -0.73 -21.31 -3.12
N GLN A 112 -0.57 -19.99 -3.24
CA GLN A 112 0.75 -19.39 -3.44
C GLN A 112 1.66 -19.60 -2.23
N LEU A 113 1.11 -19.46 -1.03
CA LEU A 113 1.87 -19.63 0.21
C LEU A 113 2.30 -21.09 0.41
N SER A 114 1.50 -22.07 -0.08
CA SER A 114 1.82 -23.48 0.02
C SER A 114 2.86 -23.96 -1.00
N GLN A 115 3.15 -23.16 -2.02
CA GLN A 115 4.19 -23.48 -2.99
C GLN A 115 5.56 -23.27 -2.34
N ASP A 116 6.52 -24.15 -2.65
CA ASP A 116 7.89 -24.05 -2.14
C ASP A 116 8.64 -22.91 -2.85
N ASN A 117 8.20 -21.68 -2.60
CA ASN A 117 8.74 -20.47 -3.22
C ASN A 117 9.41 -19.57 -2.17
N TRP A 118 10.17 -20.21 -1.29
CA TRP A 118 10.80 -19.56 -0.14
C TRP A 118 11.72 -18.39 -0.53
N PRO A 119 12.52 -18.47 -1.62
CA PRO A 119 13.36 -17.31 -2.01
C PRO A 119 12.55 -16.06 -2.34
N SER A 120 11.40 -16.20 -3.03
CA SER A 120 10.53 -15.06 -3.36
C SER A 120 9.90 -14.46 -2.10
N VAL A 121 9.50 -15.30 -1.14
CA VAL A 121 8.94 -14.85 0.14
C VAL A 121 9.99 -14.04 0.92
N MET A 122 11.22 -14.55 1.00
CA MET A 122 12.32 -13.87 1.71
C MET A 122 12.67 -12.54 1.02
N PHE A 123 12.65 -12.50 -0.31
CA PHE A 123 12.90 -11.27 -1.06
C PHE A 123 11.81 -10.22 -0.79
N ALA A 124 10.55 -10.66 -0.76
CA ALA A 124 9.41 -9.78 -0.45
C ALA A 124 9.52 -9.22 0.98
N MET A 125 9.91 -10.08 1.94
CA MET A 125 10.11 -9.66 3.34
C MET A 125 11.23 -8.62 3.44
N ALA A 126 12.35 -8.85 2.75
CA ALA A 126 13.46 -7.89 2.71
C ALA A 126 13.01 -6.55 2.14
N GLY A 127 12.23 -6.59 1.05
CA GLY A 127 11.63 -5.40 0.46
C GLY A 127 10.74 -4.64 1.46
N GLY A 128 9.95 -5.37 2.23
CA GLY A 128 9.12 -4.80 3.29
C GLY A 128 9.92 -4.08 4.37
N VAL A 129 11.05 -4.65 4.79
CA VAL A 129 11.94 -4.02 5.78
C VAL A 129 12.53 -2.72 5.22
N VAL A 130 13.03 -2.74 3.99
CA VAL A 130 13.59 -1.54 3.34
C VAL A 130 12.52 -0.45 3.20
N LEU A 131 11.31 -0.83 2.79
CA LEU A 131 10.17 0.08 2.65
C LEU A 131 9.80 0.71 4.01
N SER A 132 9.80 -0.09 5.08
CA SER A 132 9.50 0.40 6.43
C SER A 132 10.50 1.44 6.91
N VAL A 133 11.79 1.20 6.67
CA VAL A 133 12.86 2.17 7.01
C VAL A 133 12.68 3.45 6.19
N GLY A 134 12.38 3.33 4.90
CA GLY A 134 12.11 4.48 4.04
C GLY A 134 10.91 5.30 4.51
N ASN A 135 9.80 4.64 4.83
CA ASN A 135 8.58 5.31 5.31
C ASN A 135 8.82 6.02 6.65
N LEU A 136 9.55 5.38 7.56
CA LEU A 136 9.90 6.00 8.85
C LEU A 136 10.77 7.24 8.64
N SER A 137 11.76 7.16 7.74
CA SER A 137 12.63 8.31 7.39
C SER A 137 11.80 9.45 6.79
N THR A 138 10.85 9.13 5.92
CA THR A 138 9.92 10.11 5.32
C THR A 138 9.06 10.79 6.40
N GLN A 139 8.58 10.03 7.38
CA GLN A 139 7.79 10.56 8.50
C GLN A 139 8.59 11.62 9.27
N TYR A 140 9.85 11.34 9.56
CA TYR A 140 10.75 12.33 10.22
C TYR A 140 11.01 13.52 9.31
N ALA A 141 11.20 13.30 8.01
CA ALA A 141 11.43 14.40 7.06
C ALA A 141 10.20 15.34 7.01
N TRP A 142 8.97 14.80 7.05
CA TRP A 142 7.76 15.64 7.13
C TRP A 142 7.75 16.51 8.38
N ALA A 143 8.17 15.94 9.51
CA ALA A 143 8.17 16.65 10.78
C ALA A 143 9.22 17.79 10.83
N TYR A 144 10.40 17.57 10.25
CA TYR A 144 11.53 18.53 10.37
C TYR A 144 11.67 19.46 9.15
N VAL A 145 11.47 18.94 7.95
CA VAL A 145 11.68 19.71 6.70
C VAL A 145 10.35 20.23 6.14
N GLY A 146 9.28 19.51 6.42
CA GLY A 146 7.95 19.84 5.96
C GLY A 146 7.47 18.93 4.82
N LEU A 147 6.16 18.80 4.74
CA LEU A 147 5.49 17.89 3.82
C LEU A 147 5.82 18.21 2.35
N SER A 148 5.70 19.49 1.96
CA SER A 148 5.83 19.89 0.55
C SER A 148 7.20 19.58 -0.03
N VAL A 149 8.28 19.91 0.72
CA VAL A 149 9.66 19.70 0.26
C VAL A 149 9.96 18.20 0.18
N THR A 150 9.60 17.47 1.24
CA THR A 150 9.84 16.03 1.32
C THR A 150 9.12 15.29 0.18
N GLU A 151 7.85 15.63 -0.08
CA GLU A 151 7.07 14.97 -1.14
C GLU A 151 7.62 15.26 -2.53
N VAL A 152 8.05 16.50 -2.80
CA VAL A 152 8.64 16.85 -4.10
C VAL A 152 9.92 16.04 -4.34
N ILE A 153 10.80 15.98 -3.34
CA ILE A 153 12.08 15.27 -3.46
C ILE A 153 11.83 13.76 -3.57
N SER A 154 11.05 13.17 -2.66
CA SER A 154 10.79 11.73 -2.62
C SER A 154 10.10 11.23 -3.89
N SER A 155 9.03 11.91 -4.31
CA SER A 155 8.29 11.51 -5.50
C SER A 155 9.12 11.66 -6.77
N SER A 156 9.97 12.68 -6.87
CA SER A 156 10.85 12.83 -8.04
C SER A 156 11.85 11.67 -8.14
N MET A 157 12.42 11.27 -7.01
CA MET A 157 13.36 10.13 -6.96
C MET A 157 12.63 8.82 -7.30
N VAL A 158 11.44 8.60 -6.72
CA VAL A 158 10.65 7.38 -6.96
C VAL A 158 10.22 7.29 -8.44
N VAL A 159 9.75 8.39 -9.03
CA VAL A 159 9.30 8.38 -10.43
C VAL A 159 10.49 8.15 -11.37
N VAL A 160 11.59 8.90 -11.21
CA VAL A 160 12.73 8.81 -12.14
C VAL A 160 13.40 7.44 -12.02
N ILE A 161 13.77 7.04 -10.80
CA ILE A 161 14.52 5.79 -10.57
C ILE A 161 13.59 4.59 -10.81
N GLY A 162 12.40 4.62 -10.23
CA GLY A 162 11.44 3.51 -10.33
C GLY A 162 11.01 3.25 -11.76
N THR A 163 10.66 4.30 -12.51
CA THR A 163 10.25 4.17 -13.91
C THR A 163 11.41 3.63 -14.78
N THR A 164 12.62 4.16 -14.55
CA THR A 164 13.81 3.74 -15.31
C THR A 164 14.15 2.27 -15.03
N LEU A 165 14.21 1.89 -13.75
CA LEU A 165 14.49 0.51 -13.36
C LEU A 165 13.42 -0.45 -13.89
N ASN A 166 12.15 -0.09 -13.72
CA ASN A 166 11.05 -0.94 -14.16
C ASN A 166 11.06 -1.15 -15.68
N TYR A 167 11.38 -0.09 -16.43
CA TYR A 167 11.49 -0.18 -17.89
C TYR A 167 12.52 -1.23 -18.31
N PHE A 168 13.68 -1.25 -17.65
CA PHE A 168 14.75 -2.22 -17.99
C PHE A 168 14.44 -3.62 -17.46
N LEU A 169 13.81 -3.73 -16.29
CA LEU A 169 13.46 -5.03 -15.68
C LEU A 169 12.32 -5.72 -16.44
N ASP A 170 11.37 -4.95 -16.98
CA ASP A 170 10.24 -5.47 -17.75
C ASP A 170 10.55 -5.76 -19.22
N ASN A 171 11.82 -5.94 -19.56
CA ASN A 171 12.26 -6.26 -20.93
C ASN A 171 11.77 -5.23 -21.97
N ARG A 172 11.65 -3.98 -21.56
CA ARG A 172 11.30 -2.85 -22.45
C ARG A 172 9.93 -3.02 -23.14
N ILE A 173 8.96 -3.57 -22.43
CA ILE A 173 7.59 -3.78 -22.94
C ILE A 173 6.95 -2.45 -23.35
N ASN A 174 7.18 -1.38 -22.58
CA ASN A 174 6.61 -0.06 -22.83
C ASN A 174 7.39 0.69 -23.90
N LYS A 175 6.71 1.59 -24.63
CA LYS A 175 7.35 2.47 -25.61
C LYS A 175 8.20 3.50 -24.88
N ALA A 176 9.52 3.44 -25.06
CA ALA A 176 10.49 4.31 -24.38
C ALA A 176 10.20 5.79 -24.63
N GLU A 177 9.82 6.13 -25.87
CA GLU A 177 9.56 7.52 -26.27
C GLU A 177 8.44 8.15 -25.43
N ILE A 178 7.34 7.42 -25.22
CA ILE A 178 6.19 7.91 -24.43
C ILE A 178 6.56 7.96 -22.95
N LEU A 179 7.19 6.89 -22.47
CA LEU A 179 7.54 6.74 -21.06
C LEU A 179 8.49 7.84 -20.58
N PHE A 180 9.62 8.01 -21.30
CA PHE A 180 10.65 8.98 -20.90
C PHE A 180 10.23 10.43 -21.20
N THR A 181 9.32 10.65 -22.15
CA THR A 181 8.69 11.97 -22.31
C THR A 181 7.87 12.34 -21.08
N GLY A 182 7.10 11.37 -20.51
CA GLY A 182 6.36 11.56 -19.26
C GLY A 182 7.29 11.87 -18.09
N VAL A 183 8.41 11.15 -17.96
CA VAL A 183 9.43 11.41 -16.93
C VAL A 183 10.01 12.83 -17.09
N ALA A 184 10.30 13.26 -18.31
CA ALA A 184 10.84 14.60 -18.59
C ALA A 184 9.82 15.69 -18.18
N CYS A 185 8.53 15.53 -18.53
CA CYS A 185 7.46 16.46 -18.13
C CYS A 185 7.36 16.53 -16.61
N PHE A 186 7.46 15.38 -15.94
CA PHE A 186 7.43 15.31 -14.47
C PHE A 186 8.61 16.08 -13.86
N LEU A 187 9.83 15.92 -14.40
CA LEU A 187 11.02 16.64 -13.91
C LEU A 187 10.85 18.16 -14.07
N VAL A 188 10.28 18.62 -15.19
CA VAL A 188 9.98 20.04 -15.38
C VAL A 188 8.99 20.52 -14.29
N ALA A 189 7.95 19.75 -14.01
CA ALA A 189 6.98 20.09 -12.97
C ALA A 189 7.64 20.15 -11.58
N VAL A 190 8.58 19.24 -11.26
CA VAL A 190 9.34 19.24 -10.00
C VAL A 190 10.19 20.51 -9.88
N ILE A 191 10.88 20.90 -10.96
CA ILE A 191 11.72 22.12 -10.98
C ILE A 191 10.85 23.36 -10.73
N LEU A 192 9.70 23.46 -11.41
CA LEU A 192 8.78 24.58 -11.23
C LEU A 192 8.21 24.62 -9.80
N GLY A 193 7.82 23.47 -9.27
CA GLY A 193 7.32 23.35 -7.89
C GLY A 193 8.36 23.76 -6.87
N SER A 194 9.63 23.33 -7.08
CA SER A 194 10.75 23.71 -6.20
C SER A 194 11.02 25.22 -6.25
N ALA A 195 10.94 25.82 -7.43
CA ALA A 195 11.12 27.27 -7.61
C ALA A 195 10.03 28.07 -6.89
N VAL A 196 8.77 27.62 -7.00
CA VAL A 196 7.64 28.25 -6.27
C VAL A 196 7.85 28.14 -4.76
N HIS A 197 8.30 26.97 -4.27
CA HIS A 197 8.55 26.78 -2.85
C HIS A 197 9.66 27.72 -2.36
N ALA A 198 10.76 27.84 -3.10
CA ALA A 198 11.88 28.75 -2.76
C ALA A 198 11.44 30.21 -2.75
N SER A 199 10.63 30.61 -3.72
CA SER A 199 10.07 31.98 -3.81
C SER A 199 9.18 32.29 -2.60
N ASN A 200 8.29 31.36 -2.24
CA ASN A 200 7.40 31.51 -1.09
C ASN A 200 8.17 31.57 0.23
N ALA A 201 9.26 30.82 0.35
CA ALA A 201 10.11 30.85 1.55
C ALA A 201 10.79 32.22 1.71
N ALA A 202 11.33 32.76 0.62
CA ALA A 202 11.95 34.09 0.62
C ALA A 202 10.94 35.18 0.99
N ASP A 203 9.72 35.11 0.44
CA ASP A 203 8.61 36.02 0.77
C ASP A 203 8.26 35.99 2.25
N ASN A 204 8.21 34.80 2.83
CA ASN A 204 7.88 34.61 4.24
C ASN A 204 8.98 35.19 5.15
N GLU A 205 10.23 35.07 4.80
CA GLU A 205 11.35 35.71 5.51
C GLU A 205 11.24 37.22 5.51
N UNK A 206 10.87 37.56 4.46
CA UNK A 206 10.71 38.83 4.31
C UNK A 206 9.73 39.40 5.07
N LYS A 207 8.66 38.97 5.21
CA LYS A 207 7.54 39.42 6.04
C LYS A 207 7.84 39.33 7.53
N LEU A 208 8.51 38.27 7.93
CA LEU A 208 8.93 38.07 9.34
C LEU A 208 9.92 39.16 9.79
N SER A 209 10.90 39.49 8.96
CA SER A 209 11.87 40.54 9.29
C SER A 209 11.20 41.91 9.36
N GLU A 210 10.22 42.18 8.53
CA GLU A 210 9.46 43.43 8.53
C GLU A 210 8.63 43.55 9.81
N SER A 211 7.97 42.47 10.25
CA SER A 211 7.18 42.48 11.50
C SER A 211 8.02 42.58 12.76
N THR A 212 9.30 42.20 12.72
CA THR A 212 10.20 42.29 13.88
C THR A 212 10.76 43.71 14.07
N ASN A 213 10.79 44.49 12.99
CA ASN A 213 11.33 45.86 12.99
C ASN A 213 10.28 46.95 13.30
N THR A 214 9.01 46.55 13.51
CA THR A 214 7.90 47.42 13.90
C THR A 214 7.56 47.25 15.38
#